data_e0611ad22d036dcda5139ec4daa7602c
#
_entry.id   e0611ad22d036dcda5139ec4daa7602c
#
_cell.length_a   1.000
_cell.length_b   1.000
_cell.length_c   1.000
_cell.angle_alpha   90.00
_cell.angle_beta   90.00
_cell.angle_gamma   90.00
#
_symmetry.space_group_name_H-M   'P 1'
#
loop_
_entity.id
_entity.type
_entity.pdbx_description
1 polymer ?
#
loop_
_entity_poly.entity_id
_entity_poly.type
_entity_poly.pdbx_seq_one_letter_code
_entity_poly.pdbx_strand_id
1 'polypeptide(L)'
;LEAGVVLKMQGICMTFPGVKALEGVDLTLKRGEIRALMGENGAGKSTLIKCLTGVNKFEAGEIYLEGFDHPIVNKDTMDAQKKGISTVYQEVNLCPNLSVAENLYIGREPLTKLGTVNRKAMNRQAAALMKQLDLDVDVTRNLEEYSLALQQMIAIARAVDMDCKVLILDEPTSSLDDREVEKLFTMMRRLKEKGVGIIFVTHFLEQVYAVCDGITVLRNGQLVGEYEIADLPRVKLVAAMMGKDFDDLASIKPETTGDKRKEPMVIEARGLSHAGTIKPFDLDIHKGEVIGLTGLLGSGRSELARAIYGADRAQTGTLKVKGQEVKVKNPIDAMHLGMGLLPDDRKAEGIIADLSVRENIILAVQAKQGILKKIPMAKQCEIADKYIDLLQIKCASRETLIKQLSGGNQQKVILARWLATNPDFLILDEPTRGIDIGTKTEIQKLVLRLADEGKSLIFISSEIEEMLRTCNRMAVLRDGQKVGEIDEADMNQMNVMKAIAGGEQ
;
A
#
# COMPACT_ATOMS: atom_id res chain seq x y z
N LEU A 1 23.46 -3.91 -27.80
CA LEU A 1 22.66 -2.88 -27.12
C LEU A 1 22.86 -1.52 -27.77
N GLU A 2 21.85 -0.70 -27.82
CA GLU A 2 21.92 0.70 -28.22
C GLU A 2 22.75 1.51 -27.23
N ALA A 3 23.36 2.61 -27.68
CA ALA A 3 24.19 3.45 -26.81
C ALA A 3 23.36 3.99 -25.62
N GLY A 4 23.88 3.77 -24.41
CA GLY A 4 23.22 4.20 -23.18
C GLY A 4 22.21 3.21 -22.58
N VAL A 5 21.90 2.08 -23.23
CA VAL A 5 21.04 1.03 -22.66
C VAL A 5 21.89 0.06 -21.85
N VAL A 6 21.51 -0.14 -20.56
CA VAL A 6 22.19 -1.07 -19.65
C VAL A 6 21.56 -2.45 -19.66
N LEU A 7 20.21 -2.53 -19.82
CA LEU A 7 19.44 -3.78 -19.89
C LEU A 7 18.36 -3.67 -20.94
N LYS A 8 18.19 -4.74 -21.73
CA LYS A 8 17.06 -4.88 -22.65
C LYS A 8 16.55 -6.30 -22.60
N MET A 9 15.27 -6.47 -22.30
CA MET A 9 14.53 -7.72 -22.39
C MET A 9 13.62 -7.62 -23.62
N GLN A 10 13.58 -8.65 -24.43
CA GLN A 10 12.79 -8.67 -25.67
C GLN A 10 11.99 -9.96 -25.78
N GLY A 11 10.69 -9.83 -26.01
CA GLY A 11 9.78 -10.93 -26.31
C GLY A 11 9.69 -11.98 -25.21
N ILE A 12 9.82 -11.62 -23.94
CA ILE A 12 9.82 -12.57 -22.83
C ILE A 12 8.46 -13.24 -22.67
N CYS A 13 8.45 -14.59 -22.76
CA CYS A 13 7.26 -15.41 -22.57
C CYS A 13 7.46 -16.39 -21.41
N MET A 14 6.42 -16.52 -20.58
CA MET A 14 6.40 -17.43 -19.43
C MET A 14 5.00 -17.92 -19.14
N THR A 15 4.81 -19.25 -19.05
CA THR A 15 3.54 -19.90 -18.76
C THR A 15 3.65 -20.71 -17.47
N PHE A 16 2.67 -20.59 -16.58
CA PHE A 16 2.46 -21.50 -15.46
C PHE A 16 1.26 -22.41 -15.77
N PRO A 17 1.09 -23.56 -15.10
CA PRO A 17 -0.06 -24.42 -15.33
C PRO A 17 -1.38 -23.65 -15.27
N GLY A 18 -2.03 -23.51 -16.44
CA GLY A 18 -3.31 -22.81 -16.59
C GLY A 18 -3.26 -21.29 -16.74
N VAL A 19 -2.07 -20.63 -16.71
CA VAL A 19 -1.95 -19.17 -16.80
C VAL A 19 -0.74 -18.76 -17.62
N LYS A 20 -0.96 -17.98 -18.69
CA LYS A 20 0.11 -17.25 -19.39
C LYS A 20 0.48 -16.03 -18.53
N ALA A 21 1.62 -16.09 -17.87
CA ALA A 21 2.07 -15.04 -16.96
C ALA A 21 2.80 -13.90 -17.67
N LEU A 22 3.48 -14.19 -18.79
CA LEU A 22 4.10 -13.21 -19.68
C LEU A 22 3.92 -13.65 -21.14
N GLU A 23 3.56 -12.71 -22.00
CA GLU A 23 3.33 -12.94 -23.42
C GLU A 23 4.02 -11.86 -24.26
N GLY A 24 5.26 -12.16 -24.69
CA GLY A 24 6.06 -11.27 -25.54
C GLY A 24 6.41 -9.92 -24.88
N VAL A 25 6.78 -9.92 -23.60
CA VAL A 25 7.04 -8.68 -22.85
C VAL A 25 8.43 -8.14 -23.16
N ASP A 26 8.47 -6.84 -23.46
CA ASP A 26 9.69 -6.06 -23.61
C ASP A 26 9.90 -5.16 -22.38
N LEU A 27 11.18 -4.88 -22.06
CA LEU A 27 11.58 -3.88 -21.06
C LEU A 27 12.94 -3.32 -21.42
N THR A 28 13.05 -2.00 -21.48
CA THR A 28 14.30 -1.31 -21.75
C THR A 28 14.68 -0.42 -20.59
N LEU A 29 15.94 -0.53 -20.11
CA LEU A 29 16.49 0.30 -19.03
C LEU A 29 17.77 0.96 -19.50
N LYS A 30 17.84 2.28 -19.32
CA LYS A 30 19.04 3.06 -19.66
C LYS A 30 20.02 3.12 -18.46
N ARG A 31 21.28 3.37 -18.74
CA ARG A 31 22.28 3.62 -17.70
C ARG A 31 21.93 4.90 -16.92
N GLY A 32 21.91 4.83 -15.59
CA GLY A 32 21.55 5.95 -14.75
C GLY A 32 20.10 6.41 -14.94
N GLU A 33 19.21 5.46 -15.18
CA GLU A 33 17.77 5.67 -15.24
C GLU A 33 17.08 4.99 -14.05
N ILE A 34 16.09 5.65 -13.48
CA ILE A 34 15.15 5.02 -12.55
C ILE A 34 13.85 4.79 -13.33
N ARG A 35 13.56 3.54 -13.65
CA ARG A 35 12.36 3.14 -14.41
C ARG A 35 11.39 2.40 -13.50
N ALA A 36 10.17 2.91 -13.39
CA ALA A 36 9.10 2.21 -12.70
C ALA A 36 8.59 1.03 -13.53
N LEU A 37 8.35 -0.10 -12.88
CA LEU A 37 7.62 -1.23 -13.45
C LEU A 37 6.25 -1.30 -12.78
N MET A 38 5.22 -0.91 -13.52
CA MET A 38 3.86 -0.70 -13.04
C MET A 38 2.87 -1.70 -13.63
N GLY A 39 1.74 -1.88 -12.97
CA GLY A 39 0.65 -2.77 -13.40
C GLY A 39 -0.11 -3.30 -12.19
N GLU A 40 -1.32 -3.81 -12.40
CA GLU A 40 -2.14 -4.43 -11.35
C GLU A 40 -1.49 -5.68 -10.74
N ASN A 41 -2.03 -6.16 -9.63
CA ASN A 41 -1.63 -7.45 -9.08
C ASN A 41 -1.96 -8.58 -10.08
N GLY A 42 -0.96 -9.43 -10.35
CA GLY A 42 -1.07 -10.44 -11.40
C GLY A 42 -0.73 -9.96 -12.81
N ALA A 43 -0.33 -8.70 -13.02
CA ALA A 43 0.07 -8.19 -14.33
C ALA A 43 1.36 -8.79 -14.91
N GLY A 44 2.11 -9.58 -14.12
CA GLY A 44 3.34 -10.23 -14.57
C GLY A 44 4.64 -9.60 -14.06
N LYS A 45 4.59 -8.48 -13.29
CA LYS A 45 5.77 -7.74 -12.80
C LYS A 45 6.81 -8.64 -12.10
N SER A 46 6.39 -9.32 -11.03
CA SER A 46 7.28 -10.21 -10.26
C SER A 46 7.74 -11.42 -11.07
N THR A 47 6.94 -11.88 -12.04
CA THR A 47 7.34 -12.94 -12.96
C THR A 47 8.45 -12.47 -13.90
N LEU A 48 8.35 -11.24 -14.44
CA LEU A 48 9.37 -10.64 -15.30
C LEU A 48 10.70 -10.47 -14.53
N ILE A 49 10.65 -10.00 -13.28
CA ILE A 49 11.82 -9.90 -12.41
C ILE A 49 12.43 -11.29 -12.13
N LYS A 50 11.61 -12.30 -11.85
CA LYS A 50 12.06 -13.67 -11.62
C LYS A 50 12.69 -14.29 -12.86
N CYS A 51 12.23 -13.96 -14.07
CA CYS A 51 12.87 -14.34 -15.33
C CYS A 51 14.23 -13.64 -15.48
N LEU A 52 14.31 -12.35 -15.18
CA LEU A 52 15.55 -11.57 -15.25
C LEU A 52 16.60 -12.11 -14.26
N THR A 53 16.19 -12.47 -13.05
CA THR A 53 17.09 -12.94 -12.00
C THR A 53 17.41 -14.44 -12.04
N GLY A 54 16.85 -15.17 -13.00
CA GLY A 54 17.08 -16.62 -13.16
C GLY A 54 16.34 -17.52 -12.16
N VAL A 55 15.43 -16.97 -11.37
CA VAL A 55 14.53 -17.76 -10.51
C VAL A 55 13.55 -18.57 -11.36
N ASN A 56 13.02 -17.95 -12.41
CA ASN A 56 12.18 -18.63 -13.39
C ASN A 56 12.90 -18.71 -14.74
N LYS A 57 12.77 -19.87 -15.41
CA LYS A 57 13.25 -20.03 -16.78
C LYS A 57 12.13 -19.63 -17.73
N PHE A 58 12.34 -18.58 -18.51
CA PHE A 58 11.40 -18.15 -19.54
C PHE A 58 11.42 -19.11 -20.77
N GLU A 59 10.31 -19.17 -21.49
CA GLU A 59 10.11 -20.10 -22.62
C GLU A 59 10.64 -19.54 -23.93
N ALA A 60 10.52 -18.22 -24.10
CA ALA A 60 10.98 -17.49 -25.29
C ALA A 60 11.39 -16.07 -24.92
N GLY A 61 12.17 -15.46 -25.79
CA GLY A 61 12.70 -14.11 -25.63
C GLY A 61 14.20 -14.09 -25.37
N GLU A 62 14.75 -12.89 -25.23
CA GLU A 62 16.18 -12.66 -25.06
C GLU A 62 16.43 -11.54 -24.05
N ILE A 63 17.50 -11.65 -23.27
CA ILE A 63 17.94 -10.66 -22.28
C ILE A 63 19.33 -10.18 -22.67
N TYR A 64 19.48 -8.90 -22.93
CA TYR A 64 20.75 -8.24 -23.23
C TYR A 64 21.18 -7.38 -22.06
N LEU A 65 22.44 -7.50 -21.66
CA LEU A 65 23.05 -6.74 -20.56
C LEU A 65 24.33 -6.09 -21.02
N GLU A 66 24.58 -4.86 -20.61
CA GLU A 66 25.81 -4.13 -20.92
C GLU A 66 27.06 -4.91 -20.50
N GLY A 67 28.05 -4.98 -21.42
CA GLY A 67 29.29 -5.71 -21.24
C GLY A 67 29.22 -7.19 -21.65
N PHE A 68 28.14 -7.61 -22.30
CA PHE A 68 27.99 -8.93 -22.91
C PHE A 68 27.63 -8.78 -24.39
N ASP A 69 28.36 -9.47 -25.26
CA ASP A 69 28.15 -9.41 -26.72
C ASP A 69 26.95 -10.24 -27.20
N HIS A 70 26.46 -11.15 -26.36
CA HIS A 70 25.36 -12.07 -26.65
C HIS A 70 24.27 -12.00 -25.57
N PRO A 71 23.04 -12.43 -25.88
CA PRO A 71 21.99 -12.56 -24.90
C PRO A 71 22.44 -13.39 -23.69
N ILE A 72 22.09 -12.95 -22.50
CA ILE A 72 22.43 -13.65 -21.27
C ILE A 72 21.27 -14.56 -20.84
N VAL A 73 21.61 -15.67 -20.20
CA VAL A 73 20.68 -16.52 -19.47
C VAL A 73 21.21 -16.66 -18.05
N ASN A 74 20.44 -16.23 -17.07
CA ASN A 74 20.80 -16.39 -15.65
C ASN A 74 20.33 -17.76 -15.16
N LYS A 75 21.24 -18.51 -14.53
CA LYS A 75 20.95 -19.84 -14.00
C LYS A 75 20.22 -19.78 -12.68
N ASP A 76 20.56 -18.80 -11.87
CA ASP A 76 20.04 -18.51 -10.55
C ASP A 76 20.35 -17.05 -10.15
N THR A 77 19.91 -16.64 -8.98
CA THR A 77 20.11 -15.28 -8.47
C THR A 77 21.59 -14.92 -8.24
N MET A 78 22.43 -15.91 -7.90
CA MET A 78 23.87 -15.68 -7.71
C MET A 78 24.56 -15.43 -9.07
N ASP A 79 24.16 -16.11 -10.11
CA ASP A 79 24.67 -15.92 -11.47
C ASP A 79 24.26 -14.53 -12.00
N ALA A 80 23.02 -14.10 -11.73
CA ALA A 80 22.55 -12.74 -12.03
C ALA A 80 23.37 -11.68 -11.30
N GLN A 81 23.63 -11.86 -10.00
CA GLN A 81 24.46 -10.95 -9.20
C GLN A 81 25.89 -10.83 -9.74
N LYS A 82 26.52 -11.95 -10.12
CA LYS A 82 27.86 -11.94 -10.73
C LYS A 82 27.94 -11.18 -12.04
N LYS A 83 26.83 -11.06 -12.76
CA LYS A 83 26.72 -10.29 -14.01
C LYS A 83 26.35 -8.81 -13.75
N GLY A 84 26.08 -8.43 -12.49
CA GLY A 84 25.77 -7.07 -12.07
C GLY A 84 24.27 -6.79 -11.98
N ILE A 85 23.40 -7.81 -11.87
CA ILE A 85 21.96 -7.66 -11.64
C ILE A 85 21.65 -8.04 -10.20
N SER A 86 21.22 -7.09 -9.38
CA SER A 86 20.90 -7.31 -7.97
C SER A 86 19.46 -6.95 -7.67
N THR A 87 18.82 -7.71 -6.76
CA THR A 87 17.43 -7.49 -6.35
C THR A 87 17.34 -7.33 -4.84
N VAL A 88 16.61 -6.31 -4.43
CA VAL A 88 16.16 -6.12 -3.05
C VAL A 88 14.65 -6.35 -3.05
N TYR A 89 14.24 -7.42 -2.38
CA TYR A 89 12.84 -7.84 -2.28
C TYR A 89 12.11 -7.07 -1.17
N GLN A 90 10.78 -7.09 -1.20
CA GLN A 90 9.90 -6.50 -0.21
C GLN A 90 10.20 -6.98 1.22
N GLU A 91 10.46 -8.29 1.40
CA GLU A 91 10.99 -8.83 2.65
C GLU A 91 12.52 -8.76 2.62
N VAL A 92 13.08 -8.09 3.61
CA VAL A 92 14.54 -7.88 3.72
C VAL A 92 15.24 -9.22 3.93
N ASN A 93 15.90 -9.73 2.87
CA ASN A 93 16.65 -10.98 2.90
C ASN A 93 18.02 -10.79 3.57
N LEU A 94 18.01 -10.37 4.83
CA LEU A 94 19.19 -10.23 5.69
C LEU A 94 19.00 -11.07 6.96
N CYS A 95 20.10 -11.40 7.61
CA CYS A 95 20.11 -12.18 8.85
C CYS A 95 20.05 -11.25 10.06
N PRO A 96 18.90 -11.15 10.79
CA PRO A 96 18.72 -10.19 11.89
C PRO A 96 19.75 -10.35 13.03
N ASN A 97 20.15 -11.58 13.32
CA ASN A 97 21.08 -11.97 14.37
C ASN A 97 22.56 -11.86 14.01
N LEU A 98 22.89 -11.41 12.82
CA LEU A 98 24.25 -11.12 12.39
C LEU A 98 24.50 -9.59 12.39
N SER A 99 25.77 -9.22 12.56
CA SER A 99 26.15 -7.81 12.46
C SER A 99 25.93 -7.25 11.06
N VAL A 100 25.84 -5.93 10.94
CA VAL A 100 25.73 -5.26 9.65
C VAL A 100 26.88 -5.64 8.73
N ALA A 101 28.12 -5.68 9.24
CA ALA A 101 29.29 -6.10 8.46
C ALA A 101 29.21 -7.54 7.97
N GLU A 102 28.74 -8.47 8.80
CA GLU A 102 28.52 -9.85 8.41
C GLU A 102 27.43 -9.97 7.34
N ASN A 103 26.34 -9.23 7.46
CA ASN A 103 25.29 -9.19 6.44
C ASN A 103 25.77 -8.66 5.08
N LEU A 104 26.65 -7.65 5.08
CA LEU A 104 27.20 -7.10 3.86
C LEU A 104 28.12 -8.08 3.13
N TYR A 105 28.88 -8.88 3.85
CA TYR A 105 29.94 -9.74 3.27
C TYR A 105 29.65 -11.24 3.35
N ILE A 106 28.47 -11.67 3.77
CA ILE A 106 28.10 -13.09 3.84
C ILE A 106 28.40 -13.83 2.52
N GLY A 107 29.17 -14.91 2.60
CA GLY A 107 29.61 -15.71 1.45
C GLY A 107 30.77 -15.10 0.64
N ARG A 108 31.31 -13.95 1.06
CA ARG A 108 32.48 -13.26 0.44
C ARG A 108 33.31 -12.53 1.47
N GLU A 109 33.37 -13.08 2.67
CA GLU A 109 34.12 -12.52 3.80
C GLU A 109 35.61 -12.40 3.44
N PRO A 110 36.26 -11.27 3.76
CA PRO A 110 37.70 -11.14 3.57
C PRO A 110 38.44 -12.13 4.48
N LEU A 111 39.33 -12.90 3.89
CA LEU A 111 40.10 -13.94 4.60
C LEU A 111 41.47 -13.46 5.02
N THR A 112 41.99 -13.98 6.11
CA THR A 112 43.40 -13.86 6.53
C THR A 112 44.26 -14.78 5.66
N LYS A 113 45.60 -14.64 5.75
CA LYS A 113 46.56 -15.54 5.09
C LYS A 113 46.39 -17.02 5.52
N LEU A 114 45.74 -17.28 6.65
CA LEU A 114 45.50 -18.62 7.19
C LEU A 114 44.10 -19.16 6.82
N GLY A 115 43.34 -18.46 5.97
CA GLY A 115 42.00 -18.87 5.50
C GLY A 115 40.87 -18.63 6.51
N THR A 116 41.11 -17.95 7.62
CA THR A 116 40.07 -17.55 8.59
C THR A 116 39.49 -16.18 8.25
N VAL A 117 38.25 -15.89 8.67
CA VAL A 117 37.60 -14.60 8.43
C VAL A 117 38.35 -13.46 9.10
N ASN A 118 38.70 -12.43 8.32
CA ASN A 118 39.35 -11.21 8.81
C ASN A 118 38.30 -10.17 9.23
N ARG A 119 37.74 -10.32 10.43
CA ARG A 119 36.69 -9.43 10.97
C ARG A 119 37.12 -7.94 10.98
N LYS A 120 38.40 -7.65 11.26
CA LYS A 120 38.91 -6.28 11.31
C LYS A 120 38.86 -5.62 9.89
N ALA A 121 39.28 -6.36 8.87
CA ALA A 121 39.18 -5.90 7.49
C ALA A 121 37.73 -5.75 7.05
N MET A 122 36.88 -6.73 7.37
CA MET A 122 35.45 -6.72 7.06
C MET A 122 34.74 -5.50 7.66
N ASN A 123 34.90 -5.24 8.96
CA ASN A 123 34.30 -4.09 9.62
C ASN A 123 34.79 -2.76 9.05
N ARG A 124 36.09 -2.64 8.71
CA ARG A 124 36.66 -1.44 8.08
C ARG A 124 36.06 -1.19 6.70
N GLN A 125 35.92 -2.22 5.87
CA GLN A 125 35.32 -2.13 4.54
C GLN A 125 33.82 -1.79 4.64
N ALA A 126 33.09 -2.45 5.53
CA ALA A 126 31.69 -2.17 5.81
C ALA A 126 31.47 -0.70 6.24
N ALA A 127 32.28 -0.20 7.19
CA ALA A 127 32.19 1.19 7.63
C ALA A 127 32.48 2.18 6.51
N ALA A 128 33.46 1.88 5.64
CA ALA A 128 33.76 2.72 4.48
C ALA A 128 32.57 2.77 3.49
N LEU A 129 31.94 1.62 3.23
CA LEU A 129 30.75 1.52 2.37
C LEU A 129 29.58 2.32 2.94
N MET A 130 29.27 2.16 4.24
CA MET A 130 28.19 2.90 4.90
C MET A 130 28.42 4.40 4.80
N LYS A 131 29.66 4.86 5.07
CA LYS A 131 30.03 6.27 4.94
C LYS A 131 29.90 6.79 3.51
N GLN A 132 30.27 5.99 2.50
CA GLN A 132 30.13 6.36 1.07
C GLN A 132 28.66 6.55 0.67
N LEU A 133 27.74 5.83 1.31
CA LEU A 133 26.29 5.91 1.08
C LEU A 133 25.58 6.88 2.06
N ASP A 134 26.35 7.55 2.93
CA ASP A 134 25.86 8.50 3.94
C ASP A 134 24.89 7.84 4.94
N LEU A 135 25.19 6.60 5.33
CA LEU A 135 24.48 5.86 6.34
C LEU A 135 25.27 5.86 7.65
N ASP A 136 24.69 6.45 8.68
CA ASP A 136 25.28 6.48 10.02
C ASP A 136 24.91 5.19 10.78
N VAL A 137 25.76 4.18 10.65
CA VAL A 137 25.54 2.82 11.17
C VAL A 137 26.80 2.29 11.83
N ASP A 138 26.68 1.78 13.05
CA ASP A 138 27.72 0.95 13.67
C ASP A 138 27.67 -0.47 13.06
N VAL A 139 28.61 -0.76 12.16
CA VAL A 139 28.64 -2.01 11.42
C VAL A 139 28.90 -3.25 12.26
N THR A 140 29.24 -3.09 13.53
CA THR A 140 29.51 -4.19 14.48
C THR A 140 28.27 -4.66 15.24
N ARG A 141 27.20 -3.85 15.23
CA ARG A 141 25.91 -4.17 15.90
C ARG A 141 25.08 -5.12 15.04
N ASN A 142 24.21 -5.87 15.70
CA ASN A 142 23.28 -6.77 15.03
C ASN A 142 22.24 -5.98 14.22
N LEU A 143 21.84 -6.57 13.10
CA LEU A 143 20.95 -5.91 12.17
C LEU A 143 19.55 -5.65 12.79
N GLU A 144 19.06 -6.54 13.65
CA GLU A 144 17.77 -6.41 14.36
C GLU A 144 17.65 -5.18 15.26
N GLU A 145 18.78 -4.55 15.61
CA GLU A 145 18.82 -3.34 16.43
C GLU A 145 18.48 -2.06 15.64
N TYR A 146 18.38 -2.18 14.31
CA TYR A 146 18.12 -1.07 13.40
C TYR A 146 16.67 -1.07 12.89
N SER A 147 16.15 0.12 12.56
CA SER A 147 14.82 0.25 11.94
C SER A 147 14.74 -0.52 10.62
N LEU A 148 13.54 -0.94 10.24
CA LEU A 148 13.31 -1.66 9.00
C LEU A 148 13.82 -0.88 7.77
N ALA A 149 13.64 0.45 7.78
CA ALA A 149 14.17 1.34 6.75
C ALA A 149 15.69 1.26 6.61
N LEU A 150 16.40 1.26 7.74
CA LEU A 150 17.84 1.17 7.73
C LEU A 150 18.32 -0.21 7.28
N GLN A 151 17.61 -1.27 7.67
CA GLN A 151 17.85 -2.63 7.16
C GLN A 151 17.67 -2.69 5.65
N GLN A 152 16.65 -2.03 5.10
CA GLN A 152 16.41 -1.92 3.66
C GLN A 152 17.57 -1.20 2.95
N MET A 153 18.05 -0.08 3.51
CA MET A 153 19.20 0.65 2.96
C MET A 153 20.50 -0.17 3.03
N ILE A 154 20.68 -0.98 4.07
CA ILE A 154 21.82 -1.91 4.18
C ILE A 154 21.72 -3.02 3.11
N ALA A 155 20.53 -3.53 2.82
CA ALA A 155 20.33 -4.49 1.72
C ALA A 155 20.68 -3.89 0.36
N ILE A 156 20.33 -2.64 0.12
CA ILE A 156 20.71 -1.89 -1.09
C ILE A 156 22.23 -1.69 -1.13
N ALA A 157 22.84 -1.30 -0.01
CA ALA A 157 24.28 -1.13 0.10
C ALA A 157 25.03 -2.42 -0.25
N ARG A 158 24.56 -3.58 0.25
CA ARG A 158 25.10 -4.90 -0.11
C ARG A 158 25.05 -5.16 -1.62
N ALA A 159 23.92 -4.82 -2.25
CA ALA A 159 23.75 -5.00 -3.69
C ALA A 159 24.73 -4.11 -4.49
N VAL A 160 24.91 -2.88 -4.07
CA VAL A 160 25.80 -1.90 -4.73
C VAL A 160 27.29 -2.27 -4.58
N ASP A 161 27.70 -2.82 -3.43
CA ASP A 161 29.08 -3.27 -3.19
C ASP A 161 29.50 -4.43 -4.11
N MET A 162 28.55 -5.05 -4.83
CA MET A 162 28.78 -6.14 -5.78
C MET A 162 28.88 -5.68 -7.23
N ASP A 163 29.32 -4.44 -7.50
CA ASP A 163 29.44 -3.87 -8.85
C ASP A 163 28.14 -3.92 -9.65
N CYS A 164 27.05 -3.49 -9.01
CA CYS A 164 25.70 -3.54 -9.54
C CYS A 164 25.53 -2.59 -10.72
N LYS A 165 25.14 -3.11 -11.89
CA LYS A 165 24.75 -2.34 -13.07
C LYS A 165 23.26 -2.09 -13.11
N VAL A 166 22.48 -3.09 -12.69
CA VAL A 166 21.01 -3.07 -12.64
C VAL A 166 20.55 -3.43 -11.24
N LEU A 167 19.91 -2.49 -10.57
CA LEU A 167 19.31 -2.67 -9.24
C LEU A 167 17.81 -2.78 -9.36
N ILE A 168 17.24 -3.86 -8.84
CA ILE A 168 15.80 -4.07 -8.79
C ILE A 168 15.34 -3.85 -7.35
N LEU A 169 14.37 -2.96 -7.16
CA LEU A 169 13.74 -2.66 -5.88
C LEU A 169 12.28 -3.06 -5.96
N ASP A 170 11.90 -4.15 -5.28
CA ASP A 170 10.55 -4.70 -5.30
C ASP A 170 9.78 -4.25 -4.05
N GLU A 171 8.88 -3.28 -4.21
CA GLU A 171 8.07 -2.63 -3.16
C GLU A 171 8.88 -2.16 -1.92
N PRO A 172 10.01 -1.46 -2.08
CA PRO A 172 10.92 -1.17 -0.98
C PRO A 172 10.36 -0.16 0.04
N THR A 173 9.24 0.49 -0.26
CA THR A 173 8.64 1.55 0.56
C THR A 173 7.41 1.12 1.34
N SER A 174 6.96 -0.13 1.19
CA SER A 174 5.69 -0.62 1.76
C SER A 174 5.59 -0.57 3.29
N SER A 175 6.72 -0.45 3.99
CA SER A 175 6.80 -0.43 5.46
C SER A 175 7.57 0.78 5.99
N LEU A 176 7.79 1.81 5.17
CA LEU A 176 8.58 2.99 5.51
C LEU A 176 7.66 4.19 5.76
N ASP A 177 8.07 5.08 6.66
CA ASP A 177 7.45 6.39 6.81
C ASP A 177 7.95 7.38 5.73
N ASP A 178 7.32 8.56 5.61
CA ASP A 178 7.63 9.54 4.59
C ASP A 178 9.08 10.05 4.65
N ARG A 179 9.66 10.17 5.86
CA ARG A 179 11.06 10.60 6.06
C ARG A 179 12.04 9.51 5.63
N GLU A 180 11.67 8.26 5.89
CA GLU A 180 12.46 7.09 5.48
C GLU A 180 12.41 6.89 3.96
N VAL A 181 11.24 7.11 3.34
CA VAL A 181 11.06 7.12 1.89
C VAL A 181 11.95 8.16 1.22
N GLU A 182 12.03 9.40 1.74
CA GLU A 182 12.91 10.44 1.18
C GLU A 182 14.41 10.09 1.31
N LYS A 183 14.82 9.42 2.37
CA LYS A 183 16.20 8.91 2.48
C LYS A 183 16.49 7.85 1.43
N LEU A 184 15.55 6.93 1.20
CA LEU A 184 15.66 5.92 0.14
C LEU A 184 15.74 6.58 -1.24
N PHE A 185 14.90 7.56 -1.55
CA PHE A 185 14.93 8.29 -2.82
C PHE A 185 16.25 9.06 -3.02
N THR A 186 16.78 9.66 -1.96
CA THR A 186 18.11 10.29 -2.00
C THR A 186 19.20 9.27 -2.36
N MET A 187 19.16 8.07 -1.78
CA MET A 187 20.07 6.99 -2.13
C MET A 187 19.91 6.55 -3.60
N MET A 188 18.67 6.36 -4.07
CA MET A 188 18.38 5.99 -5.46
C MET A 188 18.93 7.04 -6.44
N ARG A 189 18.71 8.34 -6.19
CA ARG A 189 19.27 9.44 -7.02
C ARG A 189 20.80 9.39 -7.08
N ARG A 190 21.48 9.15 -5.94
CA ARG A 190 22.95 9.00 -5.91
C ARG A 190 23.45 7.79 -6.71
N LEU A 191 22.71 6.67 -6.68
CA LEU A 191 23.07 5.49 -7.48
C LEU A 191 22.85 5.72 -8.97
N LYS A 192 21.78 6.41 -9.33
CA LYS A 192 21.52 6.88 -10.69
C LYS A 192 22.68 7.75 -11.21
N GLU A 193 23.16 8.72 -10.43
CA GLU A 193 24.30 9.57 -10.78
C GLU A 193 25.60 8.76 -11.00
N LYS A 194 25.75 7.62 -10.32
CA LYS A 194 26.86 6.67 -10.53
C LYS A 194 26.65 5.77 -11.76
N GLY A 195 25.56 5.93 -12.49
CA GLY A 195 25.25 5.18 -13.70
C GLY A 195 24.57 3.84 -13.46
N VAL A 196 24.11 3.54 -12.26
CA VAL A 196 23.29 2.34 -11.98
C VAL A 196 21.90 2.52 -12.57
N GLY A 197 21.43 1.56 -13.39
CA GLY A 197 20.06 1.51 -13.83
C GLY A 197 19.17 0.88 -12.74
N ILE A 198 18.05 1.50 -12.42
CA ILE A 198 17.17 1.05 -11.31
C ILE A 198 15.81 0.69 -11.87
N ILE A 199 15.34 -0.55 -11.62
CA ILE A 199 13.95 -0.95 -11.81
C ILE A 199 13.24 -0.81 -10.47
N PHE A 200 12.28 0.10 -10.39
CA PHE A 200 11.53 0.41 -9.19
C PHE A 200 10.11 -0.12 -9.32
N VAL A 201 9.79 -1.18 -8.57
CA VAL A 201 8.43 -1.74 -8.53
C VAL A 201 7.71 -1.16 -7.33
N THR A 202 6.61 -0.47 -7.60
CA THR A 202 5.74 0.10 -6.57
C THR A 202 4.32 0.23 -7.11
N HIS A 203 3.36 0.30 -6.23
CA HIS A 203 1.97 0.65 -6.56
C HIS A 203 1.61 2.08 -6.14
N PHE A 204 2.55 2.82 -5.52
CA PHE A 204 2.36 4.21 -5.09
C PHE A 204 2.72 5.17 -6.23
N LEU A 205 1.69 5.72 -6.89
CA LEU A 205 1.86 6.64 -8.02
C LEU A 205 2.69 7.87 -7.66
N GLU A 206 2.47 8.45 -6.48
CA GLU A 206 3.21 9.64 -6.03
C GLU A 206 4.70 9.40 -5.97
N GLN A 207 5.13 8.23 -5.52
CA GLN A 207 6.53 7.85 -5.46
C GLN A 207 7.15 7.72 -6.85
N VAL A 208 6.39 7.17 -7.81
CA VAL A 208 6.85 7.06 -9.19
C VAL A 208 7.12 8.43 -9.79
N TYR A 209 6.18 9.38 -9.62
CA TYR A 209 6.35 10.76 -10.11
C TYR A 209 7.42 11.55 -9.35
N ALA A 210 7.77 11.16 -8.13
CA ALA A 210 8.79 11.83 -7.32
C ALA A 210 10.23 11.44 -7.69
N VAL A 211 10.45 10.20 -8.16
CA VAL A 211 11.83 9.68 -8.26
C VAL A 211 12.18 9.04 -9.60
N CYS A 212 11.19 8.57 -10.39
CA CYS A 212 11.46 7.85 -11.64
C CYS A 212 11.61 8.80 -12.84
N ASP A 213 12.29 8.34 -13.89
CA ASP A 213 12.43 9.03 -15.18
C ASP A 213 11.43 8.47 -16.20
N GLY A 214 11.26 7.14 -16.20
CA GLY A 214 10.38 6.44 -17.12
C GLY A 214 9.54 5.38 -16.42
N ILE A 215 8.50 4.92 -17.13
CA ILE A 215 7.54 3.93 -16.66
C ILE A 215 7.34 2.86 -17.74
N THR A 216 7.41 1.60 -17.33
CA THR A 216 6.95 0.44 -18.12
C THR A 216 5.66 -0.09 -17.50
N VAL A 217 4.59 -0.16 -18.26
CA VAL A 217 3.28 -0.62 -17.80
C VAL A 217 2.98 -2.01 -18.32
N LEU A 218 2.71 -2.94 -17.42
CA LEU A 218 2.25 -4.29 -17.73
C LEU A 218 0.78 -4.47 -17.37
N ARG A 219 0.06 -5.26 -18.16
CA ARG A 219 -1.32 -5.68 -17.88
C ARG A 219 -1.56 -7.08 -18.44
N ASN A 220 -2.08 -7.99 -17.61
CA ASN A 220 -2.41 -9.37 -17.99
C ASN A 220 -1.26 -10.10 -18.69
N GLY A 221 -0.03 -9.88 -18.24
CA GLY A 221 1.16 -10.52 -18.81
C GLY A 221 1.67 -9.89 -20.11
N GLN A 222 1.14 -8.76 -20.55
CA GLN A 222 1.52 -8.07 -21.78
C GLN A 222 2.04 -6.67 -21.50
N LEU A 223 2.92 -6.15 -22.35
CA LEU A 223 3.37 -4.77 -22.32
C LEU A 223 2.26 -3.85 -22.85
N VAL A 224 1.81 -2.90 -22.04
CA VAL A 224 0.88 -1.85 -22.48
C VAL A 224 1.65 -0.71 -23.14
N GLY A 225 2.80 -0.34 -22.59
CA GLY A 225 3.68 0.69 -23.16
C GLY A 225 4.81 1.08 -22.23
N GLU A 226 5.78 1.77 -22.80
CA GLU A 226 6.86 2.46 -22.09
C GLU A 226 6.69 3.96 -22.29
N TYR A 227 6.82 4.72 -21.20
CA TYR A 227 6.53 6.16 -21.17
C TYR A 227 7.64 6.88 -20.41
N GLU A 228 7.93 8.11 -20.82
CA GLU A 228 8.69 9.06 -19.99
C GLU A 228 7.71 9.76 -19.03
N ILE A 229 8.12 9.96 -17.78
CA ILE A 229 7.24 10.55 -16.75
C ILE A 229 6.78 11.95 -17.10
N ALA A 230 7.66 12.76 -17.72
CA ALA A 230 7.35 14.12 -18.10
C ALA A 230 6.12 14.23 -19.05
N ASP A 231 5.88 13.17 -19.84
CA ASP A 231 4.85 13.18 -20.89
C ASP A 231 3.59 12.39 -20.51
N LEU A 232 3.57 11.77 -19.33
CA LEU A 232 2.49 10.88 -18.89
C LEU A 232 1.69 11.46 -17.72
N PRO A 233 0.54 12.09 -17.94
CA PRO A 233 -0.37 12.49 -16.86
C PRO A 233 -0.83 11.30 -16.01
N ARG A 234 -0.95 11.48 -14.69
CA ARG A 234 -1.33 10.42 -13.73
C ARG A 234 -2.56 9.62 -14.16
N VAL A 235 -3.58 10.31 -14.66
CA VAL A 235 -4.85 9.68 -15.08
C VAL A 235 -4.65 8.77 -16.30
N LYS A 236 -3.76 9.15 -17.25
CA LYS A 236 -3.41 8.28 -18.39
C LYS A 236 -2.65 7.03 -17.93
N LEU A 237 -1.76 7.15 -16.94
CA LEU A 237 -1.08 6.00 -16.36
C LEU A 237 -2.06 5.02 -15.72
N VAL A 238 -3.00 5.53 -14.92
CA VAL A 238 -4.05 4.72 -14.29
C VAL A 238 -4.92 4.02 -15.34
N ALA A 239 -5.35 4.73 -16.39
CA ALA A 239 -6.11 4.16 -17.50
C ALA A 239 -5.31 3.04 -18.23
N ALA A 240 -4.02 3.26 -18.50
CA ALA A 240 -3.15 2.26 -19.11
C ALA A 240 -3.04 0.98 -18.26
N MET A 241 -2.91 1.15 -16.93
CA MET A 241 -2.83 0.01 -15.99
C MET A 241 -4.14 -0.79 -15.93
N MET A 242 -5.28 -0.10 -15.87
CA MET A 242 -6.60 -0.73 -15.70
C MET A 242 -7.25 -1.20 -17.00
N GLY A 243 -6.83 -0.68 -18.15
CA GLY A 243 -7.43 -0.99 -19.45
C GLY A 243 -8.86 -0.48 -19.63
N LYS A 244 -9.24 0.51 -18.85
CA LYS A 244 -10.53 1.20 -18.94
C LYS A 244 -10.36 2.53 -19.65
N ASP A 245 -11.38 2.95 -20.38
CA ASP A 245 -11.38 4.27 -20.99
C ASP A 245 -11.27 5.36 -19.91
N PHE A 246 -10.59 6.44 -20.26
CA PHE A 246 -10.35 7.61 -19.42
C PHE A 246 -11.64 8.18 -18.80
N ASP A 247 -12.75 8.10 -19.55
CA ASP A 247 -14.06 8.61 -19.13
C ASP A 247 -14.66 7.85 -17.95
N ASP A 248 -14.35 6.54 -17.80
CA ASP A 248 -14.82 5.71 -16.67
C ASP A 248 -14.23 6.12 -15.32
N LEU A 249 -12.98 6.59 -15.30
CA LEU A 249 -12.31 7.05 -14.07
C LEU A 249 -12.68 8.48 -13.70
N ALA A 250 -12.88 9.34 -14.70
CA ALA A 250 -13.34 10.70 -14.50
C ALA A 250 -14.82 10.76 -14.07
N SER A 251 -15.60 9.71 -14.36
CA SER A 251 -17.02 9.61 -14.02
C SER A 251 -17.30 9.16 -12.60
N ILE A 252 -16.28 8.77 -11.80
CA ILE A 252 -16.46 8.45 -10.37
C ILE A 252 -16.71 9.76 -9.64
N LYS A 253 -17.98 10.16 -9.56
CA LYS A 253 -18.49 11.25 -8.73
C LYS A 253 -19.78 10.79 -8.06
N PRO A 254 -20.14 11.34 -6.90
CA PRO A 254 -21.45 11.08 -6.31
C PRO A 254 -22.55 11.39 -7.33
N GLU A 255 -23.46 10.45 -7.59
CA GLU A 255 -24.63 10.68 -8.46
C GLU A 255 -25.56 11.74 -7.84
N THR A 256 -25.58 11.83 -6.52
CA THR A 256 -26.34 12.81 -5.75
C THR A 256 -25.44 13.97 -5.31
N THR A 257 -25.27 14.95 -6.18
CA THR A 257 -24.78 16.30 -5.82
C THR A 257 -25.91 17.03 -5.10
N GLY A 258 -25.79 17.19 -3.78
CA GLY A 258 -26.74 17.94 -2.97
C GLY A 258 -26.19 18.17 -1.57
N ASP A 259 -26.55 19.32 -0.99
CA ASP A 259 -26.18 19.65 0.38
C ASP A 259 -26.81 18.65 1.36
N LYS A 260 -26.03 17.61 1.72
CA LYS A 260 -26.44 16.53 2.64
C LYS A 260 -26.75 17.04 4.05
N ARG A 261 -26.36 18.27 4.40
CA ARG A 261 -26.70 18.90 5.68
C ARG A 261 -28.21 19.13 5.86
N LYS A 262 -29.00 19.00 4.79
CA LYS A 262 -30.47 19.03 4.86
C LYS A 262 -31.09 17.69 5.29
N GLU A 263 -30.34 16.62 5.20
CA GLU A 263 -30.77 15.29 5.63
C GLU A 263 -30.69 15.16 7.18
N PRO A 264 -31.45 14.22 7.78
CA PRO A 264 -31.38 13.99 9.22
C PRO A 264 -29.97 13.64 9.70
N MET A 265 -29.57 14.16 10.84
CA MET A 265 -28.30 13.81 11.49
C MET A 265 -28.30 12.37 11.98
N VAL A 266 -27.28 11.62 11.61
CA VAL A 266 -27.03 10.24 12.06
C VAL A 266 -26.06 10.22 13.24
N ILE A 267 -25.01 11.04 13.18
CA ILE A 267 -24.01 11.20 14.26
C ILE A 267 -23.92 12.68 14.61
N GLU A 268 -23.97 12.97 15.91
CA GLU A 268 -23.70 14.29 16.46
C GLU A 268 -22.73 14.14 17.62
N ALA A 269 -21.48 14.56 17.43
CA ALA A 269 -20.45 14.60 18.46
C ALA A 269 -20.24 16.03 18.92
N ARG A 270 -20.21 16.29 20.24
CA ARG A 270 -20.00 17.60 20.85
C ARG A 270 -18.96 17.52 21.94
N GLY A 271 -17.88 18.26 21.79
CA GLY A 271 -16.77 18.31 22.73
C GLY A 271 -16.14 16.96 23.03
N LEU A 272 -16.25 16.00 22.09
CA LEU A 272 -15.72 14.65 22.25
C LEU A 272 -14.19 14.71 22.31
N SER A 273 -13.55 14.09 23.31
CA SER A 273 -12.10 14.09 23.42
C SER A 273 -11.55 12.79 24.01
N HIS A 274 -10.26 12.57 23.75
CA HIS A 274 -9.49 11.50 24.40
C HIS A 274 -8.12 12.05 24.80
N ALA A 275 -7.77 11.91 26.11
CA ALA A 275 -6.56 12.50 26.64
C ALA A 275 -5.28 12.03 25.94
N GLY A 276 -4.45 13.00 25.59
CA GLY A 276 -3.15 12.76 24.95
C GLY A 276 -3.20 12.58 23.43
N THR A 277 -4.39 12.34 22.83
CA THR A 277 -4.50 12.10 21.37
C THR A 277 -5.46 13.04 20.67
N ILE A 278 -6.68 13.28 21.24
CA ILE A 278 -7.72 14.09 20.62
C ILE A 278 -8.19 15.18 21.58
N LYS A 279 -8.08 16.44 21.15
CA LYS A 279 -8.68 17.61 21.80
C LYS A 279 -10.19 17.64 21.55
N PRO A 280 -10.97 18.36 22.39
CA PRO A 280 -12.42 18.47 22.21
C PRO A 280 -12.77 18.89 20.78
N PHE A 281 -13.66 18.11 20.12
CA PHE A 281 -14.12 18.39 18.76
C PHE A 281 -15.63 18.24 18.62
N ASP A 282 -16.17 18.94 17.63
CA ASP A 282 -17.55 18.82 17.20
C ASP A 282 -17.59 18.28 15.78
N LEU A 283 -18.49 17.31 15.54
CA LEU A 283 -18.69 16.72 14.21
C LEU A 283 -20.13 16.27 14.04
N ASP A 284 -20.75 16.70 12.95
CA ASP A 284 -22.06 16.26 12.52
C ASP A 284 -21.95 15.43 11.26
N ILE A 285 -22.73 14.35 11.18
CA ILE A 285 -22.78 13.49 9.99
C ILE A 285 -24.25 13.22 9.67
N HIS A 286 -24.62 13.49 8.41
CA HIS A 286 -26.00 13.39 7.94
C HIS A 286 -26.23 12.08 7.18
N LYS A 287 -27.49 11.72 7.02
CA LYS A 287 -27.88 10.50 6.31
C LYS A 287 -27.43 10.53 4.85
N GLY A 288 -26.77 9.44 4.41
CA GLY A 288 -26.25 9.31 3.06
C GLY A 288 -25.05 10.24 2.77
N GLU A 289 -24.40 10.75 3.80
CA GLU A 289 -23.21 11.59 3.68
C GLU A 289 -21.93 10.77 3.78
N VAL A 290 -20.96 11.09 2.94
CA VAL A 290 -19.57 10.65 3.07
C VAL A 290 -18.74 11.84 3.51
N ILE A 291 -18.30 11.86 4.76
CA ILE A 291 -17.38 12.87 5.28
C ILE A 291 -15.95 12.36 5.28
N GLY A 292 -15.04 13.14 4.68
CA GLY A 292 -13.61 12.87 4.73
C GLY A 292 -12.96 13.38 6.01
N LEU A 293 -12.04 12.62 6.62
CA LEU A 293 -11.14 13.16 7.63
C LEU A 293 -9.74 13.28 7.03
N THR A 294 -9.25 14.50 6.89
CA THR A 294 -7.95 14.81 6.29
C THR A 294 -7.01 15.50 7.27
N GLY A 295 -5.71 15.42 7.00
CA GLY A 295 -4.65 15.97 7.85
C GLY A 295 -3.33 15.22 7.66
N LEU A 296 -2.24 15.75 8.21
CA LEU A 296 -0.95 15.07 8.21
C LEU A 296 -0.98 13.74 8.98
N LEU A 297 0.01 12.90 8.74
CA LEU A 297 0.20 11.68 9.55
C LEU A 297 0.35 12.07 11.03
N GLY A 298 -0.38 11.36 11.92
CA GLY A 298 -0.42 11.68 13.33
C GLY A 298 -1.29 12.90 13.70
N SER A 299 -2.10 13.41 12.77
CA SER A 299 -3.03 14.53 13.04
C SER A 299 -4.24 14.18 13.91
N GLY A 300 -4.46 12.90 14.22
CA GLY A 300 -5.55 12.43 15.06
C GLY A 300 -6.76 11.89 14.30
N ARG A 301 -6.67 11.58 13.00
CA ARG A 301 -7.78 11.09 12.16
C ARG A 301 -8.31 9.74 12.66
N SER A 302 -7.43 8.75 12.78
CA SER A 302 -7.77 7.41 13.25
C SER A 302 -8.24 7.41 14.69
N GLU A 303 -7.59 8.18 15.55
CA GLU A 303 -7.94 8.32 16.97
C GLU A 303 -9.33 8.96 17.13
N LEU A 304 -9.68 9.95 16.30
CA LEU A 304 -11.02 10.54 16.28
C LEU A 304 -12.08 9.51 15.87
N ALA A 305 -11.81 8.76 14.83
CA ALA A 305 -12.68 7.68 14.34
C ALA A 305 -12.88 6.59 15.42
N ARG A 306 -11.80 6.17 16.09
CA ARG A 306 -11.82 5.19 17.18
C ARG A 306 -12.58 5.71 18.41
N ALA A 307 -12.48 7.01 18.71
CA ALA A 307 -13.22 7.65 19.82
C ALA A 307 -14.75 7.66 19.53
N ILE A 308 -15.18 7.96 18.31
CA ILE A 308 -16.60 7.89 17.91
C ILE A 308 -17.11 6.46 17.98
N TYR A 309 -16.32 5.49 17.56
CA TYR A 309 -16.69 4.07 17.56
C TYR A 309 -16.61 3.41 18.94
N GLY A 310 -15.94 4.05 19.91
CA GLY A 310 -15.72 3.50 21.23
C GLY A 310 -14.69 2.37 21.29
N ALA A 311 -13.82 2.26 20.28
CA ALA A 311 -12.61 1.46 20.33
C ALA A 311 -11.63 2.08 21.35
N ASP A 312 -11.49 3.41 21.30
CA ASP A 312 -10.85 4.21 22.34
C ASP A 312 -11.94 4.97 23.08
N ARG A 313 -11.98 4.83 24.40
CA ARG A 313 -13.06 5.39 25.22
C ARG A 313 -12.93 6.91 25.29
N ALA A 314 -13.91 7.63 24.74
CA ALA A 314 -14.00 9.08 24.92
C ALA A 314 -14.09 9.45 26.42
N GLN A 315 -13.34 10.47 26.83
CA GLN A 315 -13.26 10.90 28.23
C GLN A 315 -14.19 12.08 28.53
N THR A 316 -14.40 12.95 27.54
CA THR A 316 -15.32 14.08 27.64
C THR A 316 -16.23 14.18 26.43
N GLY A 317 -17.22 15.04 26.53
CA GLY A 317 -18.17 15.30 25.46
C GLY A 317 -19.38 14.39 25.45
N THR A 318 -20.22 14.59 24.45
CA THR A 318 -21.45 13.82 24.21
C THR A 318 -21.49 13.31 22.80
N LEU A 319 -22.06 12.13 22.63
CA LEU A 319 -22.32 11.52 21.34
C LEU A 319 -23.81 11.22 21.22
N LYS A 320 -24.45 11.69 20.14
CA LYS A 320 -25.80 11.26 19.80
C LYS A 320 -25.78 10.45 18.52
N VAL A 321 -26.54 9.39 18.52
CA VAL A 321 -26.78 8.54 17.35
C VAL A 321 -28.28 8.62 17.02
N LYS A 322 -28.63 9.09 15.80
CA LYS A 322 -30.01 9.31 15.37
C LYS A 322 -30.82 10.13 16.37
N GLY A 323 -30.22 11.21 16.90
CA GLY A 323 -30.83 12.13 17.83
C GLY A 323 -30.91 11.66 19.30
N GLN A 324 -30.51 10.44 19.60
CA GLN A 324 -30.47 9.89 20.96
C GLN A 324 -29.07 9.96 21.54
N GLU A 325 -28.93 10.55 22.73
CA GLU A 325 -27.66 10.57 23.45
C GLU A 325 -27.28 9.17 23.91
N VAL A 326 -26.07 8.75 23.59
CA VAL A 326 -25.57 7.40 23.85
C VAL A 326 -24.21 7.43 24.52
N LYS A 327 -23.91 6.38 25.29
CA LYS A 327 -22.58 6.15 25.86
C LYS A 327 -21.98 4.91 25.22
N VAL A 328 -21.08 5.09 24.27
CA VAL A 328 -20.36 3.99 23.63
C VAL A 328 -19.14 3.67 24.48
N LYS A 329 -19.14 2.50 25.12
CA LYS A 329 -18.05 2.08 26.03
C LYS A 329 -17.09 1.09 25.37
N ASN A 330 -17.54 0.42 24.34
CA ASN A 330 -16.81 -0.64 23.63
C ASN A 330 -17.41 -0.86 22.22
N PRO A 331 -16.71 -1.58 21.34
CA PRO A 331 -17.17 -1.85 19.97
C PRO A 331 -18.53 -2.57 19.88
N ILE A 332 -18.91 -3.37 20.89
CA ILE A 332 -20.21 -4.08 20.89
C ILE A 332 -21.37 -3.09 21.02
N ASP A 333 -21.21 -2.07 21.89
CA ASP A 333 -22.21 -1.01 22.01
C ASP A 333 -22.39 -0.28 20.67
N ALA A 334 -21.29 0.05 19.97
CA ALA A 334 -21.31 0.67 18.65
C ALA A 334 -22.03 -0.20 17.61
N MET A 335 -21.75 -1.50 17.58
CA MET A 335 -22.43 -2.43 16.68
C MET A 335 -23.93 -2.51 16.91
N HIS A 336 -24.38 -2.46 18.16
CA HIS A 336 -25.82 -2.43 18.49
C HIS A 336 -26.49 -1.12 18.06
N LEU A 337 -25.74 -0.02 18.02
CA LEU A 337 -26.20 1.27 17.49
C LEU A 337 -26.15 1.36 15.96
N GLY A 338 -25.78 0.26 15.27
CA GLY A 338 -25.69 0.23 13.82
C GLY A 338 -24.43 0.85 13.25
N MET A 339 -23.34 0.83 14.00
CA MET A 339 -22.04 1.35 13.57
C MET A 339 -21.08 0.22 13.20
N GLY A 340 -20.17 0.49 12.26
CA GLY A 340 -19.05 -0.39 11.90
C GLY A 340 -17.74 0.39 11.71
N LEU A 341 -16.60 -0.24 12.02
CA LEU A 341 -15.27 0.35 11.86
C LEU A 341 -14.34 -0.62 11.12
N LEU A 342 -13.83 -0.19 9.97
CA LEU A 342 -12.72 -0.83 9.28
C LEU A 342 -11.44 -0.11 9.71
N PRO A 343 -10.49 -0.80 10.38
CA PRO A 343 -9.27 -0.19 10.91
C PRO A 343 -8.21 -0.02 9.81
N ASP A 344 -7.22 0.89 10.03
CA ASP A 344 -6.10 1.16 9.13
C ASP A 344 -5.11 -0.01 9.05
N ASP A 345 -4.78 -0.64 10.17
CA ASP A 345 -3.94 -1.83 10.18
C ASP A 345 -4.76 -3.11 9.93
N ARG A 346 -4.89 -3.44 8.65
CA ARG A 346 -5.57 -4.66 8.20
C ARG A 346 -5.02 -5.92 8.85
N LYS A 347 -3.69 -6.03 8.99
CA LYS A 347 -3.03 -7.26 9.45
C LYS A 347 -3.13 -7.45 10.96
N ALA A 348 -2.95 -6.39 11.72
CA ALA A 348 -2.97 -6.44 13.17
C ALA A 348 -4.39 -6.40 13.75
N GLU A 349 -5.28 -5.56 13.19
CA GLU A 349 -6.61 -5.30 13.74
C GLU A 349 -7.76 -5.77 12.82
N GLY A 350 -7.50 -5.88 11.52
CA GLY A 350 -8.54 -6.14 10.53
C GLY A 350 -8.89 -7.60 10.37
N ILE A 351 -7.91 -8.50 10.18
CA ILE A 351 -8.14 -9.92 9.88
C ILE A 351 -7.73 -10.83 11.04
N ILE A 352 -8.37 -12.00 11.11
CA ILE A 352 -7.85 -13.12 11.90
C ILE A 352 -7.25 -14.13 10.92
N ALA A 353 -5.93 -14.10 10.78
CA ALA A 353 -5.17 -14.73 9.70
C ALA A 353 -5.43 -16.23 9.54
N ASP A 354 -5.61 -16.95 10.65
CA ASP A 354 -5.80 -18.41 10.69
C ASP A 354 -7.27 -18.84 10.56
N LEU A 355 -8.20 -17.90 10.43
CA LEU A 355 -9.60 -18.17 10.15
C LEU A 355 -9.90 -18.13 8.65
N SER A 356 -10.94 -18.85 8.23
CA SER A 356 -11.45 -18.84 6.86
C SER A 356 -12.11 -17.50 6.49
N VAL A 357 -12.34 -17.27 5.20
CA VAL A 357 -13.11 -16.14 4.69
C VAL A 357 -14.50 -16.10 5.35
N ARG A 358 -15.22 -17.23 5.41
CA ARG A 358 -16.53 -17.35 6.07
C ARG A 358 -16.44 -16.91 7.53
N GLU A 359 -15.51 -17.44 8.30
CA GLU A 359 -15.37 -17.12 9.72
C GLU A 359 -15.04 -15.65 9.95
N ASN A 360 -14.18 -15.07 9.13
CA ASN A 360 -13.88 -13.64 9.19
C ASN A 360 -15.09 -12.76 8.88
N ILE A 361 -15.94 -13.14 7.91
CA ILE A 361 -17.17 -12.40 7.58
C ILE A 361 -18.20 -12.49 8.73
N ILE A 362 -18.39 -13.67 9.30
CA ILE A 362 -19.40 -13.94 10.31
C ILE A 362 -19.06 -13.34 11.68
N LEU A 363 -17.80 -13.03 11.94
CA LEU A 363 -17.30 -12.64 13.25
C LEU A 363 -18.11 -11.50 13.90
N ALA A 364 -18.36 -10.40 13.18
CA ALA A 364 -19.11 -9.27 13.72
C ALA A 364 -20.61 -9.57 13.90
N VAL A 365 -21.19 -10.39 13.01
CA VAL A 365 -22.58 -10.85 13.15
C VAL A 365 -22.73 -11.71 14.41
N GLN A 366 -21.79 -12.63 14.63
CA GLN A 366 -21.76 -13.47 15.83
C GLN A 366 -21.57 -12.64 17.11
N ALA A 367 -20.66 -11.66 17.08
CA ALA A 367 -20.42 -10.76 18.21
C ALA A 367 -21.67 -9.93 18.56
N LYS A 368 -22.35 -9.37 17.55
CA LYS A 368 -23.60 -8.59 17.71
C LYS A 368 -24.74 -9.45 18.27
N GLN A 369 -24.83 -10.72 17.84
CA GLN A 369 -25.87 -11.64 18.31
C GLN A 369 -25.59 -12.17 19.73
N GLY A 370 -24.34 -12.13 20.17
CA GLY A 370 -23.84 -12.67 21.42
C GLY A 370 -23.18 -14.05 21.27
N ILE A 371 -22.15 -14.29 22.09
CA ILE A 371 -21.28 -15.48 22.01
C ILE A 371 -22.05 -16.79 22.24
N LEU A 372 -23.08 -16.76 23.07
CA LEU A 372 -23.86 -17.97 23.44
C LEU A 372 -24.88 -18.38 22.36
N LYS A 373 -25.26 -17.48 21.46
CA LYS A 373 -26.23 -17.75 20.37
C LYS A 373 -25.45 -18.07 19.09
N LYS A 374 -25.06 -19.35 18.93
CA LYS A 374 -24.33 -19.80 17.73
C LYS A 374 -25.19 -19.64 16.46
N ILE A 375 -24.62 -19.07 15.41
CA ILE A 375 -25.23 -19.01 14.08
C ILE A 375 -25.12 -20.39 13.44
N PRO A 376 -26.21 -21.02 12.98
CA PRO A 376 -26.15 -22.30 12.28
C PRO A 376 -25.23 -22.26 11.07
N MET A 377 -24.49 -23.33 10.79
CA MET A 377 -23.52 -23.40 9.69
C MET A 377 -24.15 -23.03 8.34
N ALA A 378 -25.34 -23.52 8.04
CA ALA A 378 -26.06 -23.19 6.80
C ALA A 378 -26.25 -21.67 6.65
N LYS A 379 -26.58 -20.96 7.74
CA LYS A 379 -26.78 -19.50 7.73
C LYS A 379 -25.44 -18.74 7.62
N GLN A 380 -24.37 -19.27 8.24
CA GLN A 380 -23.03 -18.70 8.06
C GLN A 380 -22.60 -18.80 6.60
N CYS A 381 -22.81 -19.94 5.95
CA CYS A 381 -22.50 -20.15 4.54
C CYS A 381 -23.30 -19.20 3.64
N GLU A 382 -24.62 -19.10 3.85
CA GLU A 382 -25.49 -18.18 3.10
C GLU A 382 -25.01 -16.73 3.18
N ILE A 383 -24.67 -16.25 4.38
CA ILE A 383 -24.18 -14.89 4.58
C ILE A 383 -22.81 -14.71 3.87
N ALA A 384 -21.89 -15.66 4.07
CA ALA A 384 -20.56 -15.57 3.46
C ALA A 384 -20.65 -15.55 1.93
N ASP A 385 -21.39 -16.47 1.33
CA ASP A 385 -21.56 -16.55 -0.13
C ASP A 385 -22.17 -15.26 -0.69
N LYS A 386 -23.22 -14.73 -0.03
CA LYS A 386 -23.84 -13.46 -0.42
C LYS A 386 -22.82 -12.32 -0.53
N TYR A 387 -21.95 -12.17 0.48
CA TYR A 387 -20.99 -11.06 0.49
C TYR A 387 -19.74 -11.32 -0.35
N ILE A 388 -19.35 -12.59 -0.55
CA ILE A 388 -18.34 -12.98 -1.53
C ILE A 388 -18.78 -12.56 -2.93
N ASP A 389 -20.04 -12.86 -3.30
CA ASP A 389 -20.60 -12.49 -4.61
C ASP A 389 -20.80 -10.97 -4.74
N LEU A 390 -21.37 -10.32 -3.71
CA LEU A 390 -21.66 -8.88 -3.73
C LEU A 390 -20.38 -8.02 -3.92
N LEU A 391 -19.29 -8.41 -3.25
CA LEU A 391 -18.02 -7.69 -3.28
C LEU A 391 -17.00 -8.28 -4.26
N GLN A 392 -17.40 -9.31 -5.02
CA GLN A 392 -16.53 -9.99 -5.98
C GLN A 392 -15.19 -10.42 -5.34
N ILE A 393 -15.27 -11.09 -4.18
CA ILE A 393 -14.08 -11.56 -3.44
C ILE A 393 -13.50 -12.77 -4.18
N LYS A 394 -12.26 -12.62 -4.67
CA LYS A 394 -11.56 -13.71 -5.36
C LYS A 394 -10.95 -14.67 -4.33
N CYS A 395 -11.61 -15.78 -4.08
CA CYS A 395 -11.16 -16.87 -3.23
C CYS A 395 -11.55 -18.24 -3.87
N ALA A 396 -10.78 -19.29 -3.60
CA ALA A 396 -11.07 -20.63 -4.12
C ALA A 396 -12.37 -21.19 -3.52
N SER A 397 -12.65 -20.89 -2.25
CA SER A 397 -13.88 -21.21 -1.52
C SER A 397 -14.02 -20.30 -0.31
N ARG A 398 -15.22 -20.25 0.29
CA ARG A 398 -15.46 -19.56 1.57
C ARG A 398 -14.62 -20.10 2.74
N GLU A 399 -14.13 -21.35 2.64
CA GLU A 399 -13.28 -21.99 3.65
C GLU A 399 -11.79 -21.73 3.42
N THR A 400 -11.39 -21.00 2.38
CA THR A 400 -10.01 -20.56 2.16
C THR A 400 -9.57 -19.70 3.34
N LEU A 401 -8.36 -19.96 3.89
CA LEU A 401 -7.79 -19.12 4.95
C LEU A 401 -7.53 -17.70 4.43
N ILE A 402 -7.94 -16.68 5.21
CA ILE A 402 -7.86 -15.27 4.75
C ILE A 402 -6.43 -14.84 4.45
N LYS A 403 -5.43 -15.38 5.16
CA LYS A 403 -4.00 -15.09 4.91
C LYS A 403 -3.51 -15.51 3.53
N GLN A 404 -4.22 -16.38 2.81
CA GLN A 404 -3.88 -16.82 1.46
C GLN A 404 -4.40 -15.87 0.38
N LEU A 405 -5.26 -14.91 0.73
CA LEU A 405 -5.81 -13.95 -0.20
C LEU A 405 -4.86 -12.77 -0.42
N SER A 406 -4.96 -12.13 -1.61
CA SER A 406 -4.32 -10.84 -1.85
C SER A 406 -4.84 -9.76 -0.90
N GLY A 407 -4.05 -8.70 -0.68
CA GLY A 407 -4.41 -7.59 0.20
C GLY A 407 -5.77 -6.98 -0.13
N GLY A 408 -6.09 -6.79 -1.40
CA GLY A 408 -7.37 -6.25 -1.83
C GLY A 408 -8.55 -7.18 -1.50
N ASN A 409 -8.39 -8.50 -1.66
CA ASN A 409 -9.44 -9.45 -1.28
C ASN A 409 -9.60 -9.57 0.25
N GLN A 410 -8.50 -9.48 1.02
CA GLN A 410 -8.57 -9.37 2.48
C GLN A 410 -9.38 -8.14 2.92
N GLN A 411 -9.14 -6.98 2.28
CA GLN A 411 -9.88 -5.74 2.55
C GLN A 411 -11.37 -5.88 2.26
N LYS A 412 -11.72 -6.51 1.14
CA LYS A 412 -13.12 -6.82 0.80
C LYS A 412 -13.78 -7.76 1.82
N VAL A 413 -13.04 -8.74 2.39
CA VAL A 413 -13.55 -9.61 3.47
C VAL A 413 -13.84 -8.80 4.74
N ILE A 414 -13.01 -7.84 5.11
CA ILE A 414 -13.27 -6.96 6.27
C ILE A 414 -14.51 -6.09 6.02
N LEU A 415 -14.64 -5.52 4.82
CA LEU A 415 -15.84 -4.79 4.41
C LEU A 415 -17.09 -5.69 4.47
N ALA A 416 -17.01 -6.92 3.96
CA ALA A 416 -18.07 -7.91 4.04
C ALA A 416 -18.51 -8.19 5.48
N ARG A 417 -17.57 -8.31 6.42
CA ARG A 417 -17.81 -8.49 7.86
C ARG A 417 -18.71 -7.40 8.42
N TRP A 418 -18.40 -6.14 8.11
CA TRP A 418 -19.17 -5.01 8.61
C TRP A 418 -20.50 -4.87 7.89
N LEU A 419 -20.54 -5.00 6.57
CA LEU A 419 -21.80 -4.96 5.81
C LEU A 419 -22.77 -6.07 6.22
N ALA A 420 -22.27 -7.24 6.64
CA ALA A 420 -23.10 -8.34 7.14
C ALA A 420 -23.85 -7.98 8.43
N THR A 421 -23.40 -7.00 9.20
CA THR A 421 -24.13 -6.48 10.38
C THR A 421 -25.23 -5.49 10.03
N ASN A 422 -25.37 -5.13 8.73
CA ASN A 422 -26.27 -4.11 8.20
C ASN A 422 -26.16 -2.76 8.97
N PRO A 423 -25.00 -2.10 8.94
CA PRO A 423 -24.80 -0.84 9.66
C PRO A 423 -25.50 0.33 8.95
N ASP A 424 -25.88 1.35 9.71
CA ASP A 424 -26.35 2.64 9.20
C ASP A 424 -25.20 3.63 9.04
N PHE A 425 -24.12 3.43 9.81
CA PHE A 425 -22.94 4.27 9.82
C PHE A 425 -21.67 3.42 9.77
N LEU A 426 -20.77 3.76 8.86
CA LEU A 426 -19.50 3.08 8.66
C LEU A 426 -18.33 4.05 8.78
N ILE A 427 -17.29 3.63 9.47
CA ILE A 427 -16.00 4.29 9.50
C ILE A 427 -15.03 3.44 8.71
N LEU A 428 -14.43 4.02 7.69
CA LEU A 428 -13.46 3.37 6.81
C LEU A 428 -12.12 4.10 6.97
N ASP A 429 -11.23 3.50 7.76
CA ASP A 429 -9.91 4.05 8.03
C ASP A 429 -8.88 3.41 7.09
N GLU A 430 -8.33 4.21 6.18
CA GLU A 430 -7.40 3.80 5.12
C GLU A 430 -7.87 2.53 4.34
N PRO A 431 -9.12 2.47 3.84
CA PRO A 431 -9.69 1.25 3.26
C PRO A 431 -8.98 0.82 1.98
N THR A 432 -8.20 1.67 1.40
CA THR A 432 -7.51 1.49 0.11
C THR A 432 -5.99 1.36 0.25
N ARG A 433 -5.48 1.39 1.49
CA ARG A 433 -4.04 1.33 1.75
C ARG A 433 -3.44 -0.02 1.41
N GLY A 434 -2.37 -0.02 0.59
CA GLY A 434 -1.60 -1.21 0.25
C GLY A 434 -2.37 -2.23 -0.60
N ILE A 435 -3.31 -1.77 -1.43
CA ILE A 435 -4.03 -2.58 -2.40
C ILE A 435 -3.84 -2.00 -3.81
N ASP A 436 -4.12 -2.82 -4.82
CA ASP A 436 -4.01 -2.40 -6.22
C ASP A 436 -5.08 -1.38 -6.63
N ILE A 437 -4.80 -0.62 -7.69
CA ILE A 437 -5.64 0.48 -8.17
C ILE A 437 -7.03 0.01 -8.60
N GLY A 438 -7.13 -1.19 -9.20
CA GLY A 438 -8.41 -1.77 -9.58
C GLY A 438 -9.31 -1.98 -8.39
N THR A 439 -8.79 -2.61 -7.32
CA THR A 439 -9.51 -2.83 -6.08
C THR A 439 -9.82 -1.50 -5.36
N LYS A 440 -8.92 -0.50 -5.37
CA LYS A 440 -9.19 0.85 -4.85
C LYS A 440 -10.44 1.46 -5.50
N THR A 441 -10.49 1.42 -6.83
CA THR A 441 -11.63 1.92 -7.61
C THR A 441 -12.94 1.21 -7.26
N GLU A 442 -12.90 -0.11 -7.07
CA GLU A 442 -14.08 -0.89 -6.67
C GLU A 442 -14.57 -0.49 -5.27
N ILE A 443 -13.66 -0.26 -4.32
CA ILE A 443 -14.00 0.21 -2.96
C ILE A 443 -14.59 1.62 -3.01
N GLN A 444 -14.03 2.55 -3.79
CA GLN A 444 -14.59 3.90 -3.95
C GLN A 444 -16.01 3.85 -4.52
N LYS A 445 -16.25 3.06 -5.56
CA LYS A 445 -17.61 2.85 -6.12
C LYS A 445 -18.56 2.23 -5.09
N LEU A 446 -18.08 1.32 -4.25
CA LEU A 446 -18.88 0.74 -3.17
C LEU A 446 -19.26 1.80 -2.13
N VAL A 447 -18.32 2.67 -1.73
CA VAL A 447 -18.57 3.78 -0.77
C VAL A 447 -19.69 4.67 -1.29
N LEU A 448 -19.63 5.11 -2.55
CA LEU A 448 -20.65 5.95 -3.16
C LEU A 448 -22.01 5.24 -3.21
N ARG A 449 -22.06 3.98 -3.62
CA ARG A 449 -23.30 3.18 -3.63
C ARG A 449 -23.92 3.06 -2.25
N LEU A 450 -23.11 2.83 -1.21
CA LEU A 450 -23.62 2.76 0.17
C LEU A 450 -24.20 4.09 0.64
N ALA A 451 -23.59 5.21 0.24
CA ALA A 451 -24.12 6.55 0.52
C ALA A 451 -25.44 6.81 -0.19
N ASP A 452 -25.59 6.40 -1.46
CA ASP A 452 -26.83 6.50 -2.24
C ASP A 452 -27.94 5.61 -1.65
N GLU A 453 -27.59 4.46 -1.05
CA GLU A 453 -28.49 3.62 -0.28
C GLU A 453 -28.89 4.23 1.08
N GLY A 454 -28.39 5.42 1.41
CA GLY A 454 -28.69 6.17 2.64
C GLY A 454 -27.84 5.80 3.84
N LYS A 455 -26.74 5.08 3.67
CA LYS A 455 -25.76 4.84 4.73
C LYS A 455 -24.82 6.04 4.85
N SER A 456 -24.41 6.37 6.06
CA SER A 456 -23.48 7.49 6.32
C SER A 456 -22.08 6.94 6.57
N LEU A 457 -21.05 7.64 6.08
CA LEU A 457 -19.71 7.14 6.17
C LEU A 457 -18.70 8.22 6.62
N ILE A 458 -17.73 7.81 7.43
CA ILE A 458 -16.43 8.48 7.53
C ILE A 458 -15.48 7.76 6.59
N PHE A 459 -14.80 8.52 5.74
CA PHE A 459 -13.78 8.02 4.84
C PHE A 459 -12.45 8.71 5.15
N ILE A 460 -11.44 7.94 5.57
CA ILE A 460 -10.10 8.41 5.86
C ILE A 460 -9.17 7.82 4.81
N SER A 461 -8.45 8.67 4.11
CA SER A 461 -7.40 8.26 3.17
C SER A 461 -6.22 9.22 3.23
N SER A 462 -5.02 8.68 3.11
CA SER A 462 -3.80 9.45 2.87
C SER A 462 -3.73 10.03 1.45
N GLU A 463 -4.52 9.49 0.52
CA GLU A 463 -4.59 9.94 -0.88
C GLU A 463 -5.72 10.97 -1.05
N ILE A 464 -5.36 12.24 -1.16
CA ILE A 464 -6.32 13.35 -1.32
C ILE A 464 -7.25 13.14 -2.52
N GLU A 465 -6.73 12.59 -3.62
CA GLU A 465 -7.52 12.33 -4.83
C GLU A 465 -8.66 11.33 -4.61
N GLU A 466 -8.49 10.34 -3.73
CA GLU A 466 -9.55 9.41 -3.37
C GLU A 466 -10.67 10.14 -2.61
N MET A 467 -10.29 11.00 -1.67
CA MET A 467 -11.23 11.78 -0.88
C MET A 467 -12.01 12.79 -1.73
N LEU A 468 -11.33 13.45 -2.70
CA LEU A 468 -11.97 14.37 -3.65
C LEU A 468 -13.03 13.69 -4.54
N ARG A 469 -12.90 12.38 -4.77
CA ARG A 469 -13.86 11.61 -5.58
C ARG A 469 -15.02 11.03 -4.76
N THR A 470 -14.81 10.78 -3.48
CA THR A 470 -15.78 10.00 -2.67
C THR A 470 -16.51 10.83 -1.63
N CYS A 471 -15.93 11.94 -1.14
CA CYS A 471 -16.48 12.69 -0.03
C CYS A 471 -17.38 13.85 -0.49
N ASN A 472 -18.42 14.15 0.30
CA ASN A 472 -19.27 15.33 0.12
C ASN A 472 -18.64 16.57 0.76
N ARG A 473 -17.87 16.40 1.82
CA ARG A 473 -17.05 17.44 2.49
C ARG A 473 -15.95 16.80 3.27
N MET A 474 -14.98 17.61 3.72
CA MET A 474 -13.85 17.15 4.51
C MET A 474 -13.71 17.93 5.81
N ALA A 475 -13.47 17.23 6.93
CA ALA A 475 -13.00 17.84 8.17
C ALA A 475 -11.46 17.73 8.22
N VAL A 476 -10.81 18.86 8.48
CA VAL A 476 -9.34 18.98 8.53
C VAL A 476 -8.88 18.87 9.96
N LEU A 477 -7.94 17.94 10.21
CA LEU A 477 -7.35 17.73 11.52
C LEU A 477 -5.87 18.11 11.54
N ARG A 478 -5.44 18.68 12.66
CA ARG A 478 -4.04 19.01 12.96
C ARG A 478 -3.79 18.90 14.46
N ASP A 479 -2.74 18.17 14.87
CA ASP A 479 -2.31 18.00 16.26
C ASP A 479 -3.46 17.59 17.21
N GLY A 480 -4.27 16.61 16.76
CA GLY A 480 -5.42 16.09 17.51
C GLY A 480 -6.61 17.06 17.60
N GLN A 481 -6.66 18.09 16.79
CA GLN A 481 -7.74 19.09 16.77
C GLN A 481 -8.34 19.24 15.39
N LYS A 482 -9.68 19.33 15.31
CA LYS A 482 -10.38 19.75 14.08
C LYS A 482 -10.15 21.25 13.90
N VAL A 483 -9.48 21.64 12.82
CA VAL A 483 -9.12 23.04 12.54
C VAL A 483 -10.04 23.71 11.52
N GLY A 484 -10.86 22.94 10.80
CA GLY A 484 -11.80 23.47 9.82
C GLY A 484 -12.56 22.39 9.07
N GLU A 485 -13.42 22.82 8.17
CA GLU A 485 -14.12 21.97 7.19
C GLU A 485 -13.97 22.57 5.78
N ILE A 486 -13.95 21.71 4.78
CA ILE A 486 -13.94 22.09 3.37
C ILE A 486 -15.20 21.51 2.75
N ASP A 487 -16.05 22.39 2.24
CA ASP A 487 -17.30 22.02 1.58
C ASP A 487 -17.04 21.56 0.12
N GLU A 488 -18.01 20.83 -0.45
CA GLU A 488 -17.93 20.26 -1.80
C GLU A 488 -17.49 21.29 -2.87
N ALA A 489 -18.01 22.52 -2.78
CA ALA A 489 -17.71 23.59 -3.72
C ALA A 489 -16.23 24.03 -3.72
N ASP A 490 -15.58 23.92 -2.55
CA ASP A 490 -14.18 24.33 -2.33
C ASP A 490 -13.22 23.14 -2.32
N MET A 491 -13.72 21.90 -2.48
CA MET A 491 -12.89 20.70 -2.50
C MET A 491 -12.06 20.61 -3.78
N ASN A 492 -10.81 20.99 -3.67
CA ASN A 492 -9.77 20.75 -4.67
C ASN A 492 -8.44 20.49 -3.96
N GLN A 493 -7.51 19.86 -4.66
CA GLN A 493 -6.22 19.45 -4.08
C GLN A 493 -5.47 20.62 -3.42
N MET A 494 -5.49 21.82 -4.06
CA MET A 494 -4.79 23.00 -3.55
C MET A 494 -5.39 23.50 -2.23
N ASN A 495 -6.72 23.57 -2.14
CA ASN A 495 -7.41 24.04 -0.93
C ASN A 495 -7.23 23.07 0.22
N VAL A 496 -7.32 21.75 -0.05
CA VAL A 496 -7.06 20.71 0.95
C VAL A 496 -5.64 20.82 1.48
N MET A 497 -4.65 20.95 0.59
CA MET A 497 -3.24 21.09 0.98
C MET A 497 -2.99 22.37 1.78
N LYS A 498 -3.59 23.51 1.40
CA LYS A 498 -3.50 24.77 2.16
C LYS A 498 -4.08 24.60 3.57
N ALA A 499 -5.26 24.00 3.69
CA ALA A 499 -5.92 23.80 4.98
C ALA A 499 -5.09 22.88 5.90
N ILE A 500 -4.50 21.81 5.36
CA ILE A 500 -3.60 20.92 6.09
C ILE A 500 -2.33 21.64 6.54
N ALA A 501 -1.72 22.45 5.65
CA ALA A 501 -0.50 23.19 5.94
C ALA A 501 -0.68 24.37 6.92
N GLY A 502 -1.92 24.79 7.22
CA GLY A 502 -2.21 25.89 8.11
C GLY A 502 -2.10 27.28 7.46
N GLY A 503 -2.25 27.36 6.13
CA GLY A 503 -2.38 28.64 5.43
C GLY A 503 -3.63 29.37 5.90
N GLU A 504 -3.49 30.67 6.21
CA GLU A 504 -4.58 31.57 6.55
C GLU A 504 -5.66 31.55 5.45
N GLN A 505 -6.91 31.51 5.89
CA GLN A 505 -8.09 31.65 5.04
C GLN A 505 -8.14 33.03 4.39
#